data_7ebd64408fba72d4ad738b5456d7a8c6
#
_entry.id   7ebd64408fba72d4ad738b5456d7a8c6
#
_cell.length_a   1.000
_cell.length_b   1.000
_cell.length_c   1.000
_cell.angle_alpha   90.00
_cell.angle_beta   90.00
_cell.angle_gamma   90.00
#
_symmetry.space_group_name_H-M   'P 1'
#
loop_
_entity.id
_entity.type
_entity.pdbx_description
1 polymer ?
#
loop_
_entity_poly.entity_id
_entity_poly.type
_entity_poly.pdbx_seq_one_letter_code
_entity_poly.pdbx_strand_id
1 'polypeptide(L)'
;PYIHGTKVSSVSKGSLGDTVIIVPKTFEQEKIVNSLSDVDALIENLKKFIRKKKDIRQGTMQMLVTGKKRLDGFDGDWQTTTLDKLCRLVTKQTGFDYSAEIRPSLVTAPQIGTIPFIQNKDFEAFDINYNTDFFIPYDVAEKYPKILLDEVCLLISISGRIGNVAVFDNKQTAFAGGAVGIAKLFDPDLASWCMLYLSGKNGQEQIFSNEKVGAQHNLTVADVRKLEIRLPEKTEREAIIGVLADMDDEISLLVEKLHKYEKVKKGMMEELLTGKVRLM
;
A
#
# COMPACT_ATOMS: atom_id res chain seq x y z
N PRO A 1 27.85 -14.03 24.04
CA PRO A 1 27.08 -15.07 23.39
C PRO A 1 26.46 -15.99 24.42
N TYR A 2 25.26 -15.65 24.89
CA TYR A 2 24.53 -16.38 25.93
C TYR A 2 23.28 -17.08 25.40
N ILE A 3 23.15 -17.20 24.07
CA ILE A 3 21.97 -17.76 23.41
C ILE A 3 22.24 -19.21 23.02
N HIS A 4 21.40 -20.12 23.48
CA HIS A 4 21.44 -21.54 23.16
C HIS A 4 20.12 -22.00 22.53
N GLY A 5 20.17 -22.74 21.46
CA GLY A 5 19.01 -23.39 20.83
C GLY A 5 19.08 -23.48 19.32
N THR A 6 18.50 -24.52 18.73
CA THR A 6 18.47 -24.77 17.29
C THR A 6 17.18 -24.32 16.62
N LYS A 7 16.09 -24.09 17.37
CA LYS A 7 14.78 -23.64 16.84
C LYS A 7 14.21 -22.44 17.58
N VAL A 8 14.57 -22.25 18.85
CA VAL A 8 14.15 -21.09 19.65
C VAL A 8 15.36 -20.60 20.41
N SER A 9 15.74 -19.35 20.26
CA SER A 9 16.81 -18.74 21.06
C SER A 9 16.32 -18.56 22.50
N SER A 10 17.07 -19.06 23.47
CA SER A 10 16.76 -18.94 24.90
C SER A 10 17.97 -18.48 25.69
N VAL A 11 17.73 -17.74 26.77
CA VAL A 11 18.76 -17.28 27.71
C VAL A 11 18.55 -18.01 29.03
N SER A 12 19.61 -18.66 29.56
CA SER A 12 19.51 -19.34 30.86
C SER A 12 19.38 -18.31 32.00
N LYS A 13 18.77 -18.75 33.13
CA LYS A 13 18.67 -17.91 34.33
C LYS A 13 20.07 -17.53 34.88
N GLY A 14 21.05 -18.44 34.80
CA GLY A 14 22.42 -18.17 35.17
C GLY A 14 23.05 -17.08 34.29
N SER A 15 22.98 -17.26 32.95
CA SER A 15 23.52 -16.27 32.00
C SER A 15 22.89 -14.89 32.17
N LEU A 16 21.61 -14.85 32.53
CA LEU A 16 20.92 -13.58 32.80
C LEU A 16 21.45 -12.92 34.10
N GLY A 17 21.66 -13.72 35.15
CA GLY A 17 22.19 -13.25 36.45
C GLY A 17 23.65 -12.74 36.36
N ASP A 18 24.44 -13.31 35.45
CA ASP A 18 25.85 -12.94 35.25
C ASP A 18 26.04 -11.73 34.31
N THR A 19 24.92 -11.18 33.80
CA THR A 19 24.96 -9.99 32.90
C THR A 19 25.32 -8.75 33.70
N VAL A 20 26.44 -8.09 33.35
CA VAL A 20 26.86 -6.86 33.96
C VAL A 20 26.02 -5.70 33.43
N ILE A 21 25.43 -4.94 34.33
CA ILE A 21 24.66 -3.71 33.99
C ILE A 21 25.26 -2.49 34.68
N ILE A 22 25.15 -1.33 34.04
CA ILE A 22 25.53 -0.05 34.61
C ILE A 22 24.37 0.47 35.45
N VAL A 23 24.62 0.80 36.72
CA VAL A 23 23.60 1.35 37.62
C VAL A 23 24.00 2.79 37.99
N PRO A 24 23.41 3.82 37.37
CA PRO A 24 23.62 5.22 37.74
C PRO A 24 23.05 5.50 39.14
N LYS A 25 23.39 6.67 39.70
CA LYS A 25 22.75 7.15 40.96
C LYS A 25 21.25 7.37 40.72
N THR A 26 20.43 7.19 41.76
CA THR A 26 18.97 7.29 41.69
C THR A 26 18.47 8.55 40.97
N PHE A 27 19.03 9.71 41.33
CA PHE A 27 18.71 10.97 40.69
C PHE A 27 18.95 10.97 39.15
N GLU A 28 20.01 10.33 38.70
CA GLU A 28 20.30 10.21 37.29
C GLU A 28 19.36 9.19 36.59
N GLN A 29 19.02 8.09 37.30
CA GLN A 29 18.01 7.14 36.80
C GLN A 29 16.66 7.84 36.56
N GLU A 30 16.22 8.69 37.49
CA GLU A 30 15.00 9.47 37.33
C GLU A 30 15.05 10.41 36.13
N LYS A 31 16.16 11.10 35.92
CA LYS A 31 16.35 11.97 34.75
C LYS A 31 16.32 11.16 33.42
N ILE A 32 16.98 10.01 33.37
CA ILE A 32 16.98 9.11 32.21
C ILE A 32 15.56 8.64 31.93
N VAL A 33 14.84 8.15 32.94
CA VAL A 33 13.46 7.67 32.81
C VAL A 33 12.54 8.79 32.30
N ASN A 34 12.62 9.97 32.89
CA ASN A 34 11.80 11.12 32.49
C ASN A 34 12.07 11.50 31.03
N SER A 35 13.35 11.63 30.63
CA SER A 35 13.71 11.98 29.26
C SER A 35 13.22 10.95 28.22
N LEU A 36 13.33 9.65 28.53
CA LEU A 36 12.82 8.59 27.65
C LEU A 36 11.29 8.57 27.61
N SER A 37 10.65 8.79 28.77
CA SER A 37 9.18 8.85 28.87
C SER A 37 8.59 10.03 28.07
N ASP A 38 9.25 11.19 28.07
CA ASP A 38 8.83 12.36 27.29
C ASP A 38 8.85 12.05 25.77
N VAL A 39 9.91 11.38 25.32
CA VAL A 39 10.00 10.95 23.91
C VAL A 39 8.96 9.88 23.59
N ASP A 40 8.67 8.95 24.50
CA ASP A 40 7.61 7.95 24.32
C ASP A 40 6.23 8.60 24.22
N ALA A 41 5.95 9.57 25.08
CA ALA A 41 4.69 10.33 25.03
C ALA A 41 4.54 11.06 23.69
N LEU A 42 5.63 11.65 23.19
CA LEU A 42 5.66 12.33 21.88
C LEU A 42 5.38 11.34 20.72
N ILE A 43 6.03 10.18 20.72
CA ILE A 43 5.83 9.12 19.72
C ILE A 43 4.38 8.65 19.73
N GLU A 44 3.81 8.35 20.91
CA GLU A 44 2.42 7.89 21.03
C GLU A 44 1.42 8.95 20.59
N ASN A 45 1.65 10.22 20.95
CA ASN A 45 0.80 11.33 20.49
C ASN A 45 0.86 11.49 18.95
N LEU A 46 2.05 11.36 18.36
CA LEU A 46 2.21 11.42 16.92
C LEU A 46 1.52 10.26 16.20
N LYS A 47 1.60 9.04 16.73
CA LYS A 47 0.86 7.87 16.21
C LYS A 47 -0.66 8.09 16.23
N LYS A 48 -1.19 8.63 17.33
CA LYS A 48 -2.62 8.99 17.47
C LYS A 48 -3.00 10.05 16.44
N PHE A 49 -2.16 11.06 16.25
CA PHE A 49 -2.41 12.14 15.30
C PHE A 49 -2.42 11.64 13.85
N ILE A 50 -1.46 10.79 13.47
CA ILE A 50 -1.42 10.14 12.15
C ILE A 50 -2.69 9.33 11.90
N ARG A 51 -3.13 8.53 12.89
CA ARG A 51 -4.38 7.76 12.77
C ARG A 51 -5.57 8.68 12.52
N LYS A 52 -5.73 9.74 13.31
CA LYS A 52 -6.79 10.72 13.12
C LYS A 52 -6.76 11.36 11.73
N LYS A 53 -5.58 11.70 11.21
CA LYS A 53 -5.43 12.26 9.85
C LYS A 53 -5.85 11.26 8.78
N LYS A 54 -5.47 9.98 8.91
CA LYS A 54 -5.92 8.90 8.01
C LYS A 54 -7.43 8.73 8.04
N ASP A 55 -8.06 8.78 9.21
CA ASP A 55 -9.52 8.68 9.35
C ASP A 55 -10.23 9.87 8.69
N ILE A 56 -9.71 11.09 8.87
CA ILE A 56 -10.24 12.30 8.22
C ILE A 56 -10.10 12.18 6.69
N ARG A 57 -8.93 11.77 6.20
CA ARG A 57 -8.67 11.55 4.77
C ARG A 57 -9.64 10.54 4.18
N GLN A 58 -9.87 9.42 4.86
CA GLN A 58 -10.82 8.39 4.43
C GLN A 58 -12.25 8.93 4.39
N GLY A 59 -12.68 9.65 5.43
CA GLY A 59 -13.99 10.30 5.47
C GLY A 59 -14.17 11.33 4.35
N THR A 60 -13.17 12.17 4.13
CA THR A 60 -13.15 13.16 3.05
C THR A 60 -13.26 12.51 1.68
N MET A 61 -12.48 11.46 1.42
CA MET A 61 -12.55 10.68 0.20
C MET A 61 -13.97 10.15 -0.03
N GLN A 62 -14.60 9.51 0.97
CA GLN A 62 -15.95 8.98 0.85
C GLN A 62 -16.99 10.07 0.51
N MET A 63 -16.85 11.25 1.08
CA MET A 63 -17.77 12.36 0.80
C MET A 63 -17.58 12.95 -0.60
N LEU A 64 -16.34 13.14 -1.02
CA LEU A 64 -16.01 13.77 -2.29
C LEU A 64 -16.24 12.83 -3.48
N VAL A 65 -15.76 11.57 -3.43
CA VAL A 65 -15.92 10.63 -4.56
C VAL A 65 -17.35 10.14 -4.77
N THR A 66 -18.23 10.30 -3.77
CA THR A 66 -19.65 9.98 -3.92
C THR A 66 -20.50 11.18 -4.36
N GLY A 67 -19.92 12.39 -4.36
CA GLY A 67 -20.63 13.64 -4.61
C GLY A 67 -21.58 14.06 -3.48
N LYS A 68 -21.50 13.40 -2.29
CA LYS A 68 -22.27 13.82 -1.10
C LYS A 68 -21.84 15.19 -0.59
N LYS A 69 -20.58 15.52 -0.77
CA LYS A 69 -20.03 16.84 -0.59
C LYS A 69 -19.31 17.23 -1.87
N ARG A 70 -19.56 18.43 -2.36
CA ARG A 70 -18.89 19.01 -3.53
C ARG A 70 -17.88 20.04 -3.03
N LEU A 71 -16.84 20.26 -3.79
CA LEU A 71 -15.95 21.40 -3.59
C LEU A 71 -16.66 22.67 -4.03
N ASP A 72 -16.32 23.79 -3.44
CA ASP A 72 -16.92 25.09 -3.77
C ASP A 72 -16.65 25.43 -5.25
N GLY A 73 -17.69 25.92 -5.93
CA GLY A 73 -17.63 26.27 -7.34
C GLY A 73 -17.94 25.13 -8.33
N PHE A 74 -18.27 23.92 -7.84
CA PHE A 74 -18.65 22.78 -8.66
C PHE A 74 -20.08 22.34 -8.37
N ASP A 75 -20.97 22.46 -9.35
CA ASP A 75 -22.40 22.12 -9.27
C ASP A 75 -22.91 21.29 -10.47
N GLY A 76 -22.05 21.04 -11.47
CA GLY A 76 -22.38 20.30 -12.69
C GLY A 76 -22.80 18.84 -12.41
N ASP A 77 -23.63 18.28 -13.29
CA ASP A 77 -24.10 16.89 -13.17
C ASP A 77 -22.97 15.88 -13.45
N TRP A 78 -22.90 14.85 -12.62
CA TRP A 78 -21.96 13.75 -12.83
C TRP A 78 -22.53 12.73 -13.79
N GLN A 79 -21.75 12.35 -14.77
CA GLN A 79 -22.10 11.29 -15.73
C GLN A 79 -21.80 9.91 -15.12
N THR A 80 -22.67 8.93 -15.37
CA THR A 80 -22.41 7.53 -15.01
C THR A 80 -22.04 6.74 -16.26
N THR A 81 -20.95 6.01 -16.18
CA THR A 81 -20.46 5.12 -17.25
C THR A 81 -19.95 3.81 -16.66
N THR A 82 -19.60 2.83 -17.48
CA THR A 82 -19.00 1.58 -17.06
C THR A 82 -17.49 1.59 -17.30
N LEU A 83 -16.73 0.84 -16.51
CA LEU A 83 -15.28 0.72 -16.68
C LEU A 83 -14.93 0.23 -18.10
N ASP A 84 -15.73 -0.66 -18.69
CA ASP A 84 -15.54 -1.15 -20.05
C ASP A 84 -15.52 0.00 -21.09
N LYS A 85 -16.38 1.00 -20.93
CA LYS A 85 -16.43 2.16 -21.84
C LYS A 85 -15.25 3.12 -21.68
N LEU A 86 -14.58 3.08 -20.55
CA LEU A 86 -13.40 3.88 -20.26
C LEU A 86 -12.10 3.18 -20.66
N CYS A 87 -12.14 1.86 -20.89
CA CYS A 87 -10.96 1.04 -21.13
C CYS A 87 -10.89 0.54 -22.58
N ARG A 88 -9.71 0.59 -23.16
CA ARG A 88 -9.40 -0.12 -24.41
C ARG A 88 -9.15 -1.61 -24.18
N LEU A 89 -8.79 -2.00 -22.95
CA LEU A 89 -8.54 -3.40 -22.58
C LEU A 89 -8.86 -3.60 -21.10
N VAL A 90 -9.66 -4.62 -20.81
CA VAL A 90 -9.81 -5.20 -19.47
C VAL A 90 -9.47 -6.67 -19.58
N THR A 91 -8.46 -7.13 -18.84
CA THR A 91 -7.89 -8.47 -18.95
C THR A 91 -7.34 -8.99 -17.63
N LYS A 92 -6.89 -10.24 -17.63
CA LYS A 92 -6.09 -10.88 -16.57
C LYS A 92 -5.23 -11.97 -17.19
N GLN A 93 -4.26 -12.46 -16.44
CA GLN A 93 -3.48 -13.63 -16.82
C GLN A 93 -4.38 -14.88 -16.94
N THR A 94 -4.17 -15.72 -17.96
CA THR A 94 -4.85 -17.01 -18.08
C THR A 94 -4.15 -18.09 -17.25
N GLY A 95 -4.90 -19.08 -16.76
CA GLY A 95 -4.30 -20.20 -16.03
C GLY A 95 -3.45 -21.10 -16.91
N PHE A 96 -3.78 -21.17 -18.21
CA PHE A 96 -3.00 -21.95 -19.19
C PHE A 96 -1.60 -21.35 -19.40
N ASP A 97 -1.51 -20.07 -19.75
CA ASP A 97 -0.23 -19.37 -19.95
C ASP A 97 0.63 -19.42 -18.70
N TYR A 98 0.01 -19.26 -17.53
CA TYR A 98 0.68 -19.34 -16.24
C TYR A 98 1.38 -20.69 -16.03
N SER A 99 0.65 -21.78 -16.27
CA SER A 99 1.18 -23.13 -16.02
C SER A 99 2.22 -23.57 -17.06
N ALA A 100 2.03 -23.15 -18.32
CA ALA A 100 2.87 -23.58 -19.44
C ALA A 100 4.23 -22.89 -19.48
N GLU A 101 4.26 -21.55 -19.35
CA GLU A 101 5.49 -20.78 -19.58
C GLU A 101 5.84 -19.85 -18.42
N ILE A 102 4.86 -19.17 -17.82
CA ILE A 102 5.12 -18.07 -16.87
C ILE A 102 5.68 -18.63 -15.56
N ARG A 103 4.97 -19.56 -14.92
CA ARG A 103 5.39 -20.14 -13.64
C ARG A 103 6.79 -20.81 -13.71
N PRO A 104 7.12 -21.60 -14.71
CA PRO A 104 8.46 -22.20 -14.83
C PRO A 104 9.59 -21.20 -15.01
N SER A 105 9.30 -19.99 -15.53
CA SER A 105 10.29 -18.93 -15.76
C SER A 105 10.52 -18.00 -14.58
N LEU A 106 9.67 -18.06 -13.54
CA LEU A 106 9.76 -17.17 -12.38
C LEU A 106 11.03 -17.45 -11.56
N VAL A 107 11.70 -16.37 -11.17
CA VAL A 107 12.85 -16.40 -10.25
C VAL A 107 12.52 -15.62 -8.97
N THR A 108 13.16 -15.99 -7.85
CA THR A 108 12.88 -15.41 -6.52
C THR A 108 13.76 -14.21 -6.17
N ALA A 109 14.69 -13.85 -7.04
CA ALA A 109 15.55 -12.69 -6.86
C ALA A 109 15.71 -11.96 -8.21
N PRO A 110 15.87 -10.62 -8.18
CA PRO A 110 16.08 -9.84 -9.39
C PRO A 110 17.40 -10.24 -10.07
N GLN A 111 17.36 -10.40 -11.38
CA GLN A 111 18.49 -10.71 -12.25
C GLN A 111 18.53 -9.72 -13.41
N ILE A 112 19.66 -9.65 -14.11
CA ILE A 112 19.77 -8.83 -15.33
C ILE A 112 18.73 -9.34 -16.35
N GLY A 113 17.90 -8.42 -16.86
CA GLY A 113 16.85 -8.76 -17.83
C GLY A 113 15.55 -9.29 -17.23
N THR A 114 15.40 -9.29 -15.90
CA THR A 114 14.12 -9.63 -15.26
C THR A 114 13.35 -8.39 -14.84
N ILE A 115 12.00 -8.49 -14.80
CA ILE A 115 11.09 -7.46 -14.34
C ILE A 115 10.24 -7.99 -13.18
N PRO A 116 9.70 -7.11 -12.28
CA PRO A 116 8.86 -7.52 -11.17
C PRO A 116 7.59 -8.24 -11.61
N PHE A 117 7.23 -9.29 -10.88
CA PHE A 117 5.97 -10.03 -11.05
C PHE A 117 4.99 -9.59 -9.98
N ILE A 118 4.10 -8.64 -10.31
CA ILE A 118 3.17 -7.98 -9.39
C ILE A 118 2.01 -8.92 -9.05
N GLN A 119 1.83 -9.21 -7.78
CA GLN A 119 0.71 -9.97 -7.23
C GLN A 119 -0.28 -9.06 -6.49
N ASN A 120 -1.44 -9.58 -6.13
CA ASN A 120 -2.51 -8.81 -5.44
C ASN A 120 -2.10 -8.22 -4.08
N LYS A 121 -1.01 -8.66 -3.47
CA LYS A 121 -0.44 -8.14 -2.22
C LYS A 121 0.57 -7.01 -2.44
N ASP A 122 1.02 -6.81 -3.67
CA ASP A 122 2.13 -5.93 -4.03
C ASP A 122 1.65 -4.54 -4.46
N PHE A 123 0.35 -4.25 -4.34
CA PHE A 123 -0.19 -2.94 -4.65
C PHE A 123 -1.32 -2.52 -3.71
N GLU A 124 -1.40 -1.23 -3.42
CA GLU A 124 -2.48 -0.58 -2.68
C GLU A 124 -2.56 0.90 -3.09
N ALA A 125 -3.73 1.35 -3.56
CA ALA A 125 -3.98 2.72 -4.00
C ALA A 125 -2.94 3.24 -5.02
N PHE A 126 -2.03 4.10 -4.60
CA PHE A 126 -0.95 4.64 -5.45
C PHE A 126 0.40 3.95 -5.20
N ASP A 127 0.44 3.00 -4.28
CA ASP A 127 1.68 2.32 -3.92
C ASP A 127 1.80 0.98 -4.65
N ILE A 128 2.89 0.81 -5.38
CA ILE A 128 3.29 -0.44 -6.03
C ILE A 128 4.60 -0.90 -5.41
N ASN A 129 4.59 -2.09 -4.83
CA ASN A 129 5.81 -2.73 -4.35
C ASN A 129 6.50 -3.47 -5.50
N TYR A 130 7.58 -2.90 -5.98
CA TYR A 130 8.40 -3.51 -7.02
C TYR A 130 9.43 -4.52 -6.49
N ASN A 131 9.64 -4.57 -5.18
CA ASN A 131 10.43 -5.63 -4.53
C ASN A 131 9.53 -6.84 -4.23
N THR A 132 9.14 -7.53 -5.29
CA THR A 132 8.19 -8.65 -5.28
C THR A 132 8.86 -9.97 -4.90
N ASP A 133 8.07 -10.98 -4.52
CA ASP A 133 8.60 -12.34 -4.22
C ASP A 133 9.15 -13.02 -5.47
N PHE A 134 8.68 -12.62 -6.65
CA PHE A 134 9.07 -13.22 -7.93
C PHE A 134 9.37 -12.15 -8.97
N PHE A 135 10.24 -12.51 -9.88
CA PHE A 135 10.59 -11.75 -11.07
C PHE A 135 10.44 -12.66 -12.29
N ILE A 136 10.17 -12.07 -13.45
CA ILE A 136 10.02 -12.79 -14.72
C ILE A 136 11.04 -12.26 -15.74
N PRO A 137 11.71 -13.13 -16.53
CA PRO A 137 12.53 -12.67 -17.64
C PRO A 137 11.72 -11.85 -18.65
N TYR A 138 12.27 -10.74 -19.10
CA TYR A 138 11.57 -9.83 -20.02
C TYR A 138 11.20 -10.48 -21.35
N ASP A 139 12.07 -11.33 -21.89
CA ASP A 139 11.86 -12.10 -23.12
C ASP A 139 10.69 -13.10 -23.04
N VAL A 140 10.34 -13.53 -21.82
CA VAL A 140 9.10 -14.30 -21.57
C VAL A 140 7.92 -13.36 -21.44
N ALA A 141 8.06 -12.27 -20.66
CA ALA A 141 7.00 -11.32 -20.39
C ALA A 141 6.47 -10.62 -21.66
N GLU A 142 7.34 -10.24 -22.58
CA GLU A 142 6.99 -9.53 -23.83
C GLU A 142 6.11 -10.36 -24.79
N LYS A 143 6.07 -11.69 -24.62
CA LYS A 143 5.16 -12.57 -25.37
C LYS A 143 3.71 -12.37 -24.98
N TYR A 144 3.47 -11.74 -23.84
CA TYR A 144 2.14 -11.52 -23.24
C TYR A 144 1.81 -10.03 -23.08
N PRO A 145 1.73 -9.24 -24.16
CA PRO A 145 1.60 -7.77 -24.08
C PRO A 145 0.31 -7.31 -23.40
N LYS A 146 -0.73 -8.16 -23.34
CA LYS A 146 -1.98 -7.83 -22.66
C LYS A 146 -1.84 -7.75 -21.14
N ILE A 147 -0.90 -8.48 -20.57
CA ILE A 147 -0.63 -8.54 -19.13
C ILE A 147 0.72 -7.95 -18.73
N LEU A 148 1.50 -7.48 -19.73
CA LEU A 148 2.65 -6.63 -19.50
C LEU A 148 2.19 -5.25 -19.00
N LEU A 149 2.82 -4.78 -17.94
CA LEU A 149 2.58 -3.48 -17.33
C LEU A 149 3.68 -2.51 -17.79
N ASP A 150 3.42 -1.81 -18.87
CA ASP A 150 4.35 -0.90 -19.56
C ASP A 150 3.73 0.49 -19.81
N GLU A 151 2.56 0.74 -19.23
CA GLU A 151 1.80 1.99 -19.31
C GLU A 151 0.96 2.19 -18.05
N VAL A 152 0.51 3.43 -17.81
CA VAL A 152 -0.42 3.74 -16.72
C VAL A 152 -1.72 2.95 -16.90
N CYS A 153 -2.11 2.19 -15.88
CA CYS A 153 -3.33 1.39 -15.89
C CYS A 153 -3.86 1.16 -14.46
N LEU A 154 -5.08 0.63 -14.37
CA LEU A 154 -5.63 0.16 -13.09
C LEU A 154 -5.27 -1.29 -12.86
N LEU A 155 -4.86 -1.60 -11.63
CA LEU A 155 -4.74 -2.95 -11.10
C LEU A 155 -5.88 -3.19 -10.11
N ILE A 156 -6.56 -4.32 -10.25
CA ILE A 156 -7.69 -4.69 -9.40
C ILE A 156 -7.44 -6.11 -8.90
N SER A 157 -7.43 -6.32 -7.60
CA SER A 157 -7.33 -7.67 -7.04
C SER A 157 -8.65 -8.41 -7.27
N ILE A 158 -8.60 -9.51 -8.04
CA ILE A 158 -9.77 -10.25 -8.50
C ILE A 158 -9.88 -11.64 -7.90
N SER A 159 -8.90 -12.09 -7.15
CA SER A 159 -8.86 -13.40 -6.48
C SER A 159 -8.09 -13.32 -5.17
N GLY A 160 -8.48 -14.13 -4.19
CA GLY A 160 -7.91 -14.11 -2.85
C GLY A 160 -8.37 -12.86 -2.08
N ARG A 161 -7.53 -11.86 -1.88
CA ARG A 161 -7.89 -10.56 -1.29
C ARG A 161 -8.51 -9.67 -2.37
N ILE A 162 -9.81 -9.81 -2.59
CA ILE A 162 -10.57 -9.07 -3.61
C ILE A 162 -10.77 -7.60 -3.22
N GLY A 163 -10.92 -6.73 -4.23
CA GLY A 163 -11.38 -5.35 -4.06
C GLY A 163 -10.29 -4.33 -3.81
N ASN A 164 -9.04 -4.74 -3.70
CA ASN A 164 -7.93 -3.80 -3.70
C ASN A 164 -7.76 -3.22 -5.10
N VAL A 165 -7.68 -1.90 -5.22
CA VAL A 165 -7.52 -1.17 -6.48
C VAL A 165 -6.32 -0.25 -6.38
N ALA A 166 -5.47 -0.26 -7.41
CA ALA A 166 -4.31 0.61 -7.49
C ALA A 166 -4.12 1.22 -8.87
N VAL A 167 -3.39 2.31 -8.92
CA VAL A 167 -2.86 2.88 -10.17
C VAL A 167 -1.44 2.36 -10.36
N PHE A 168 -1.21 1.63 -11.46
CA PHE A 168 0.13 1.36 -11.91
C PHE A 168 0.67 2.59 -12.62
N ASP A 169 1.72 3.20 -12.07
CA ASP A 169 2.24 4.51 -12.48
C ASP A 169 3.33 4.44 -13.56
N ASN A 170 3.65 3.24 -14.00
CA ASN A 170 4.68 2.98 -15.02
C ASN A 170 6.08 3.53 -14.70
N LYS A 171 6.45 3.64 -13.41
CA LYS A 171 7.84 4.01 -13.04
C LYS A 171 8.87 3.02 -13.56
N GLN A 172 8.48 1.76 -13.65
CA GLN A 172 9.25 0.72 -14.32
C GLN A 172 8.31 -0.35 -14.88
N THR A 173 8.72 -1.02 -15.95
CA THR A 173 7.97 -2.13 -16.52
C THR A 173 7.85 -3.27 -15.51
N ALA A 174 6.65 -3.88 -15.44
CA ALA A 174 6.35 -5.00 -14.57
C ALA A 174 5.42 -6.00 -15.28
N PHE A 175 5.10 -7.09 -14.63
CA PHE A 175 4.22 -8.12 -15.17
C PHE A 175 3.16 -8.53 -14.15
N ALA A 176 1.91 -8.63 -14.56
CA ALA A 176 0.80 -8.91 -13.63
C ALA A 176 0.59 -10.40 -13.40
N GLY A 177 0.45 -10.79 -12.14
CA GLY A 177 0.11 -12.16 -11.71
C GLY A 177 -1.36 -12.52 -11.93
N GLY A 178 -1.67 -13.80 -11.77
CA GLY A 178 -2.98 -14.35 -12.12
C GLY A 178 -4.16 -13.86 -11.28
N ALA A 179 -3.91 -13.34 -10.08
CA ALA A 179 -4.94 -12.77 -9.19
C ALA A 179 -5.20 -11.27 -9.43
N VAL A 180 -4.57 -10.69 -10.48
CA VAL A 180 -4.63 -9.27 -10.82
C VAL A 180 -5.44 -9.08 -12.09
N GLY A 181 -6.51 -8.30 -12.02
CA GLY A 181 -7.20 -7.73 -13.16
C GLY A 181 -6.50 -6.44 -13.59
N ILE A 182 -6.39 -6.23 -14.89
CA ILE A 182 -5.75 -5.06 -15.50
C ILE A 182 -6.81 -4.33 -16.31
N ALA A 183 -6.91 -3.01 -16.13
CA ALA A 183 -7.74 -2.16 -16.95
C ALA A 183 -6.89 -1.02 -17.53
N LYS A 184 -6.57 -1.14 -18.84
CA LYS A 184 -5.84 -0.15 -19.62
C LYS A 184 -6.85 0.85 -20.20
N LEU A 185 -6.79 2.10 -19.74
CA LEU A 185 -7.76 3.14 -20.09
C LEU A 185 -7.47 3.76 -21.46
N PHE A 186 -8.47 4.32 -22.11
CA PHE A 186 -8.29 5.20 -23.27
C PHE A 186 -7.63 6.52 -22.88
N ASP A 187 -8.00 7.05 -21.71
CA ASP A 187 -7.44 8.27 -21.12
C ASP A 187 -6.76 7.89 -19.78
N PRO A 188 -5.43 7.81 -19.72
CA PRO A 188 -4.70 7.46 -18.50
C PRO A 188 -4.94 8.42 -17.34
N ASP A 189 -5.30 9.68 -17.59
CA ASP A 189 -5.61 10.68 -16.56
C ASP A 189 -6.83 10.29 -15.69
N LEU A 190 -7.66 9.37 -16.19
CA LEU A 190 -8.79 8.82 -15.43
C LEU A 190 -8.39 7.76 -14.40
N ALA A 191 -7.17 7.23 -14.45
CA ALA A 191 -6.76 6.12 -13.59
C ALA A 191 -6.90 6.46 -12.09
N SER A 192 -6.40 7.63 -11.68
CA SER A 192 -6.50 8.07 -10.28
C SER A 192 -7.95 8.24 -9.82
N TRP A 193 -8.82 8.82 -10.65
CA TRP A 193 -10.23 8.95 -10.33
C TRP A 193 -10.91 7.58 -10.21
N CYS A 194 -10.72 6.70 -11.19
CA CYS A 194 -11.30 5.36 -11.17
C CYS A 194 -10.85 4.57 -9.95
N MET A 195 -9.56 4.65 -9.58
CA MET A 195 -9.03 4.02 -8.38
C MET A 195 -9.72 4.57 -7.12
N LEU A 196 -9.80 5.89 -6.95
CA LEU A 196 -10.46 6.52 -5.79
C LEU A 196 -11.94 6.13 -5.70
N TYR A 197 -12.66 6.17 -6.84
CA TYR A 197 -14.08 5.82 -6.88
C TYR A 197 -14.32 4.34 -6.52
N LEU A 198 -13.53 3.43 -7.10
CA LEU A 198 -13.65 2.00 -6.85
C LEU A 198 -13.19 1.61 -5.43
N SER A 199 -12.24 2.33 -4.85
CA SER A 199 -11.82 2.18 -3.45
C SER A 199 -12.83 2.80 -2.47
N GLY A 200 -13.73 3.65 -2.95
CA GLY A 200 -14.80 4.24 -2.18
C GLY A 200 -15.93 3.25 -1.89
N LYS A 201 -16.84 3.63 -0.97
CA LYS A 201 -17.94 2.77 -0.53
C LYS A 201 -18.76 2.21 -1.70
N ASN A 202 -19.20 3.06 -2.63
CA ASN A 202 -20.03 2.64 -3.75
C ASN A 202 -19.30 1.66 -4.70
N GLY A 203 -18.01 1.88 -4.94
CA GLY A 203 -17.19 0.98 -5.75
C GLY A 203 -16.98 -0.38 -5.07
N GLN A 204 -16.69 -0.36 -3.77
CA GLN A 204 -16.52 -1.60 -2.99
C GLN A 204 -17.85 -2.38 -2.90
N GLU A 205 -18.99 -1.72 -2.69
CA GLU A 205 -20.30 -2.37 -2.72
C GLU A 205 -20.57 -3.07 -4.06
N GLN A 206 -20.20 -2.46 -5.18
CA GLN A 206 -20.32 -3.09 -6.50
C GLN A 206 -19.40 -4.31 -6.65
N ILE A 207 -18.14 -4.18 -6.21
CA ILE A 207 -17.15 -5.25 -6.26
C ILE A 207 -17.63 -6.46 -5.47
N PHE A 208 -18.13 -6.25 -4.25
CA PHE A 208 -18.59 -7.33 -3.37
C PHE A 208 -20.02 -7.82 -3.68
N SER A 209 -20.88 -7.03 -4.31
CA SER A 209 -22.22 -7.49 -4.72
C SER A 209 -22.18 -8.55 -5.83
N ASN A 210 -21.11 -8.60 -6.59
CA ASN A 210 -20.86 -9.61 -7.62
C ASN A 210 -20.24 -10.90 -7.07
N GLU A 211 -20.09 -11.02 -5.75
CA GLU A 211 -19.61 -12.23 -5.09
C GLU A 211 -20.60 -13.40 -5.28
N LYS A 212 -20.14 -14.45 -5.91
CA LYS A 212 -20.90 -15.72 -5.97
C LYS A 212 -20.74 -16.44 -4.64
N VAL A 213 -21.82 -16.53 -3.88
CA VAL A 213 -21.90 -17.26 -2.61
C VAL A 213 -21.58 -18.75 -2.84
N GLY A 214 -20.56 -19.27 -2.15
CA GLY A 214 -20.30 -20.71 -2.03
C GLY A 214 -19.03 -21.27 -2.66
N ALA A 215 -18.23 -20.45 -3.34
CA ALA A 215 -16.87 -20.82 -3.82
C ALA A 215 -15.92 -19.67 -3.58
N GLN A 216 -14.63 -19.93 -3.63
CA GLN A 216 -13.57 -18.94 -3.51
C GLN A 216 -13.98 -17.62 -4.20
N HIS A 217 -14.05 -16.52 -3.43
CA HIS A 217 -14.45 -15.20 -3.94
C HIS A 217 -13.55 -14.79 -5.10
N ASN A 218 -14.09 -14.71 -6.31
CA ASN A 218 -13.35 -14.33 -7.51
C ASN A 218 -14.20 -13.41 -8.37
N LEU A 219 -13.63 -12.28 -8.77
CA LEU A 219 -14.18 -11.42 -9.82
C LEU A 219 -13.77 -11.95 -11.19
N THR A 220 -14.71 -11.97 -12.11
CA THR A 220 -14.40 -12.23 -13.52
C THR A 220 -14.02 -10.92 -14.23
N VAL A 221 -13.37 -11.02 -15.38
CA VAL A 221 -13.12 -9.87 -16.27
C VAL A 221 -14.44 -9.20 -16.68
N ALA A 222 -15.52 -9.99 -16.86
CA ALA A 222 -16.83 -9.47 -17.18
C ALA A 222 -17.46 -8.66 -16.04
N ASP A 223 -17.22 -9.05 -14.78
CA ASP A 223 -17.67 -8.30 -13.61
C ASP A 223 -16.91 -6.98 -13.50
N VAL A 224 -15.57 -6.99 -13.70
CA VAL A 224 -14.74 -5.78 -13.70
C VAL A 224 -15.20 -4.80 -14.77
N ARG A 225 -15.52 -5.27 -15.98
CA ARG A 225 -16.02 -4.41 -17.08
C ARG A 225 -17.32 -3.70 -16.74
N LYS A 226 -18.19 -4.31 -15.95
CA LYS A 226 -19.50 -3.78 -15.58
C LYS A 226 -19.46 -2.79 -14.41
N LEU A 227 -18.32 -2.60 -13.75
CA LEU A 227 -18.21 -1.65 -12.65
C LEU A 227 -18.58 -0.25 -13.13
N GLU A 228 -19.55 0.36 -12.48
CA GLU A 228 -20.01 1.71 -12.79
C GLU A 228 -19.10 2.74 -12.12
N ILE A 229 -18.77 3.77 -12.89
CA ILE A 229 -17.97 4.91 -12.44
C ILE A 229 -18.80 6.18 -12.64
N ARG A 230 -18.96 6.98 -11.60
CA ARG A 230 -19.51 8.33 -11.72
C ARG A 230 -18.38 9.32 -11.97
N LEU A 231 -18.52 10.08 -13.04
CA LEU A 231 -17.52 11.02 -13.53
C LEU A 231 -18.01 12.45 -13.39
N PRO A 232 -17.43 13.28 -12.51
CA PRO A 232 -17.55 14.72 -12.60
C PRO A 232 -16.80 15.29 -13.81
N GLU A 233 -16.95 16.57 -14.06
CA GLU A 233 -16.13 17.29 -15.03
C GLU A 233 -14.63 17.16 -14.68
N LYS A 234 -13.76 17.29 -15.70
CA LYS A 234 -12.32 17.11 -15.55
C LYS A 234 -11.74 18.00 -14.44
N THR A 235 -12.11 19.26 -14.43
CA THR A 235 -11.63 20.24 -13.44
C THR A 235 -12.01 19.89 -12.01
N GLU A 236 -13.22 19.36 -11.79
CA GLU A 236 -13.63 18.89 -10.47
C GLU A 236 -12.89 17.63 -10.06
N ARG A 237 -12.71 16.67 -10.97
CA ARG A 237 -11.91 15.46 -10.67
C ARG A 237 -10.50 15.80 -10.24
N GLU A 238 -9.85 16.70 -10.98
CA GLU A 238 -8.48 17.14 -10.68
C GLU A 238 -8.43 17.87 -9.33
N ALA A 239 -9.39 18.72 -9.03
CA ALA A 239 -9.47 19.39 -7.73
C ALA A 239 -9.67 18.40 -6.58
N ILE A 240 -10.56 17.40 -6.71
CA ILE A 240 -10.77 16.36 -5.70
C ILE A 240 -9.51 15.52 -5.50
N ILE A 241 -8.87 15.08 -6.60
CA ILE A 241 -7.61 14.32 -6.53
C ILE A 241 -6.54 15.14 -5.84
N GLY A 242 -6.41 16.45 -6.16
CA GLY A 242 -5.46 17.35 -5.53
C GLY A 242 -5.66 17.45 -4.02
N VAL A 243 -6.89 17.68 -3.56
CA VAL A 243 -7.20 17.73 -2.11
C VAL A 243 -6.80 16.45 -1.39
N LEU A 244 -7.05 15.29 -2.00
CA LEU A 244 -6.70 14.00 -1.38
C LEU A 244 -5.19 13.75 -1.42
N ALA A 245 -4.50 14.17 -2.49
CA ALA A 245 -3.05 14.10 -2.58
C ALA A 245 -2.36 14.97 -1.53
N ASP A 246 -2.81 16.21 -1.33
CA ASP A 246 -2.29 17.10 -0.27
C ASP A 246 -2.43 16.46 1.13
N MET A 247 -3.54 15.77 1.36
CA MET A 247 -3.75 15.05 2.64
C MET A 247 -2.81 13.84 2.78
N ASP A 248 -2.54 13.11 1.70
CA ASP A 248 -1.61 11.98 1.69
C ASP A 248 -0.17 12.47 1.91
N ASP A 249 0.23 13.59 1.32
CA ASP A 249 1.53 14.23 1.55
C ASP A 249 1.70 14.68 3.01
N GLU A 250 0.67 15.29 3.62
CA GLU A 250 0.70 15.66 5.04
C GLU A 250 0.90 14.42 5.93
N ILE A 251 0.18 13.34 5.65
CA ILE A 251 0.30 12.07 6.39
C ILE A 251 1.71 11.49 6.23
N SER A 252 2.27 11.52 5.02
CA SER A 252 3.61 11.02 4.72
C SER A 252 4.67 11.76 5.51
N LEU A 253 4.62 13.09 5.56
CA LEU A 253 5.52 13.92 6.37
C LEU A 253 5.43 13.60 7.86
N LEU A 254 4.22 13.32 8.36
CA LEU A 254 4.03 12.93 9.77
C LEU A 254 4.62 11.54 10.05
N VAL A 255 4.54 10.60 9.11
CA VAL A 255 5.13 9.26 9.21
C VAL A 255 6.66 9.35 9.21
N GLU A 256 7.25 10.16 8.34
CA GLU A 256 8.70 10.41 8.35
C GLU A 256 9.16 11.01 9.68
N LYS A 257 8.40 11.96 10.22
CA LYS A 257 8.65 12.55 11.53
C LYS A 257 8.60 11.51 12.64
N LEU A 258 7.63 10.60 12.60
CA LEU A 258 7.52 9.48 13.55
C LEU A 258 8.79 8.61 13.52
N HIS A 259 9.21 8.17 12.34
CA HIS A 259 10.43 7.38 12.18
C HIS A 259 11.68 8.09 12.70
N LYS A 260 11.76 9.41 12.51
CA LYS A 260 12.86 10.22 13.07
C LYS A 260 12.86 10.15 14.60
N TYR A 261 11.71 10.32 15.26
CA TYR A 261 11.64 10.25 16.73
C TYR A 261 11.92 8.85 17.26
N GLU A 262 11.48 7.79 16.58
CA GLU A 262 11.82 6.40 16.94
C GLU A 262 13.34 6.16 16.87
N LYS A 263 14.02 6.69 15.85
CA LYS A 263 15.49 6.66 15.75
C LYS A 263 16.16 7.45 16.86
N VAL A 264 15.65 8.64 17.18
CA VAL A 264 16.16 9.47 18.30
C VAL A 264 16.03 8.73 19.62
N LYS A 265 14.85 8.13 19.91
CA LYS A 265 14.67 7.31 21.12
C LYS A 265 15.68 6.19 21.20
N LYS A 266 15.89 5.46 20.08
CA LYS A 266 16.87 4.37 20.04
C LYS A 266 18.28 4.88 20.37
N GLY A 267 18.71 6.00 19.77
CA GLY A 267 20.01 6.62 20.07
C GLY A 267 20.12 7.05 21.54
N MET A 268 19.08 7.71 22.08
CA MET A 268 19.06 8.07 23.50
C MET A 268 19.20 6.84 24.43
N MET A 269 18.49 5.74 24.13
CA MET A 269 18.65 4.51 24.89
C MET A 269 20.07 3.95 24.82
N GLU A 270 20.69 3.93 23.64
CA GLU A 270 22.06 3.45 23.44
C GLU A 270 23.09 4.30 24.19
N GLU A 271 22.90 5.61 24.32
CA GLU A 271 23.86 6.51 24.98
C GLU A 271 23.63 6.63 26.48
N LEU A 272 22.37 6.77 26.91
CA LEU A 272 22.02 6.99 28.31
C LEU A 272 22.11 5.69 29.15
N LEU A 273 21.60 4.57 28.62
CA LEU A 273 21.60 3.30 29.34
C LEU A 273 22.98 2.63 29.39
N THR A 274 23.88 3.00 28.46
CA THR A 274 25.26 2.53 28.47
C THR A 274 26.21 3.47 29.23
N GLY A 275 25.71 4.61 29.72
CA GLY A 275 26.52 5.60 30.44
C GLY A 275 27.51 6.37 29.58
N LYS A 276 27.40 6.29 28.24
CA LYS A 276 28.21 7.10 27.31
C LYS A 276 27.92 8.60 27.47
N VAL A 277 26.67 8.93 27.71
CA VAL A 277 26.19 10.26 28.05
C VAL A 277 25.63 10.23 29.48
N ARG A 278 25.98 11.18 30.30
CA ARG A 278 25.55 11.30 31.70
C ARG A 278 24.65 12.51 31.87
N LEU A 279 23.53 12.31 32.57
CA LEU A 279 22.58 13.38 32.91
C LEU A 279 22.90 13.89 34.32
N MET A 280 23.77 14.89 34.42
CA MET A 280 24.17 15.54 35.69
C MET A 280 23.08 16.50 36.20
#